data_e754ee6dbc925b8f83f06978ac8deff6
#
_entry.id   e754ee6dbc925b8f83f06978ac8deff6
#
_cell.length_a   1.000
_cell.length_b   1.000
_cell.length_c   1.000
_cell.angle_alpha   90.00
_cell.angle_beta   90.00
_cell.angle_gamma   90.00
#
_symmetry.space_group_name_H-M   'P 1'
#
loop_
_entity.id
_entity.type
_entity.pdbx_description
1 polymer ?
#
loop_
_entity_poly.entity_id
_entity_poly.type
_entity_poly.pdbx_seq_one_letter_code
_entity_poly.pdbx_strand_id
1 'polypeptide(L)'
;MGLLNLTFEQHMNALFGEERAEKLRVVLQSLSADERELTILEEICQAIKASGKRYVLPFRFTSDSGKRTSHHLILVSKGLKGYTIMKEVMAKESSSTNQGVPSFEYNPATRKQPFLLQFTSPLTDLQGGLLKDLAGRTLTFKEVFEQHNVGRPFIERNYRESLLALEALGIVKTNPTINQRRKGTLAQDVRISFPSV
;
A
#
# COMPACT_ATOMS: atom_id res chain seq x y z
N MET A 1 -12.34 27.15 -7.26
CA MET A 1 -12.72 27.70 -8.58
C MET A 1 -12.01 27.08 -9.80
N GLY A 2 -11.23 26.01 -9.69
CA GLY A 2 -10.48 25.42 -10.82
C GLY A 2 -11.13 24.23 -11.55
N LEU A 3 -12.29 23.76 -11.13
CA LEU A 3 -12.95 22.58 -11.71
C LEU A 3 -13.91 22.87 -12.88
N LEU A 4 -14.08 24.15 -13.24
CA LEU A 4 -14.98 24.61 -14.29
C LEU A 4 -14.25 25.03 -15.58
N ASN A 5 -12.97 24.70 -15.71
CA ASN A 5 -12.27 24.98 -16.96
C ASN A 5 -12.58 23.87 -17.98
N LEU A 6 -13.10 24.24 -19.12
CA LEU A 6 -13.40 23.34 -20.26
C LEU A 6 -12.24 22.40 -20.60
N THR A 7 -11.01 22.88 -20.47
CA THR A 7 -9.79 22.07 -20.70
C THR A 7 -9.66 20.95 -19.66
N PHE A 8 -9.96 21.22 -18.39
CA PHE A 8 -9.93 20.21 -17.34
C PHE A 8 -11.02 19.14 -17.54
N GLU A 9 -12.20 19.57 -17.95
CA GLU A 9 -13.30 18.67 -18.28
C GLU A 9 -12.94 17.72 -19.43
N GLN A 10 -12.35 18.23 -20.50
CA GLN A 10 -11.87 17.42 -21.61
C GLN A 10 -10.82 16.39 -21.18
N HIS A 11 -9.88 16.78 -20.32
CA HIS A 11 -8.87 15.85 -19.80
C HIS A 11 -9.49 14.77 -18.91
N MET A 12 -10.44 15.11 -18.06
CA MET A 12 -11.17 14.16 -17.21
C MET A 12 -11.96 13.16 -18.06
N ASN A 13 -12.68 13.67 -19.08
CA ASN A 13 -13.43 12.81 -19.99
C ASN A 13 -12.53 11.88 -20.83
N ALA A 14 -11.38 12.38 -21.28
CA ALA A 14 -10.40 11.56 -22.01
C ALA A 14 -9.77 10.46 -21.13
N LEU A 15 -9.57 10.75 -19.83
CA LEU A 15 -8.91 9.82 -18.90
C LEU A 15 -9.88 8.77 -18.35
N PHE A 16 -11.10 9.14 -18.01
CA PHE A 16 -12.06 8.30 -17.30
C PHE A 16 -13.25 7.84 -18.15
N GLY A 17 -13.47 8.46 -19.31
CA GLY A 17 -14.74 8.41 -20.06
C GLY A 17 -15.78 9.38 -19.48
N GLU A 18 -16.72 9.82 -20.31
CA GLU A 18 -17.69 10.88 -19.97
C GLU A 18 -18.54 10.53 -18.75
N GLU A 19 -19.14 9.33 -18.72
CA GLU A 19 -20.03 8.92 -17.63
C GLU A 19 -19.33 8.85 -16.27
N ARG A 20 -18.10 8.30 -16.24
CA ARG A 20 -17.33 8.19 -15.01
C ARG A 20 -16.80 9.55 -14.56
N ALA A 21 -16.37 10.39 -15.49
CA ALA A 21 -15.91 11.74 -15.22
C ALA A 21 -17.03 12.61 -14.63
N GLU A 22 -18.27 12.46 -15.10
CA GLU A 22 -19.42 13.17 -14.55
C GLU A 22 -19.74 12.74 -13.13
N LYS A 23 -19.82 11.42 -12.88
CA LYS A 23 -20.02 10.89 -11.53
C LYS A 23 -18.93 11.39 -10.56
N LEU A 24 -17.67 11.37 -11.01
CA LEU A 24 -16.55 11.84 -10.21
C LEU A 24 -16.66 13.34 -9.90
N ARG A 25 -17.06 14.18 -10.85
CA ARG A 25 -17.28 15.62 -10.62
C ARG A 25 -18.29 15.88 -9.51
N VAL A 26 -19.40 15.15 -9.52
CA VAL A 26 -20.43 15.28 -8.47
C VAL A 26 -19.86 14.93 -7.10
N VAL A 27 -19.17 13.80 -6.99
CA VAL A 27 -18.56 13.35 -5.73
C VAL A 27 -17.54 14.37 -5.22
N LEU A 28 -16.67 14.87 -6.09
CA LEU A 28 -15.61 15.81 -5.72
C LEU A 28 -16.13 17.17 -5.16
N GLN A 29 -17.38 17.56 -5.45
CA GLN A 29 -17.93 18.82 -4.96
C GLN A 29 -18.11 18.84 -3.44
N SER A 30 -18.40 17.70 -2.82
CA SER A 30 -18.64 17.57 -1.38
C SER A 30 -17.39 17.29 -0.55
N LEU A 31 -16.24 17.04 -1.19
CA LEU A 31 -15.01 16.63 -0.52
C LEU A 31 -14.08 17.80 -0.19
N SER A 32 -13.30 17.67 0.87
CA SER A 32 -12.18 18.55 1.17
C SER A 32 -11.07 18.44 0.12
N ALA A 33 -10.08 19.32 0.16
CA ALA A 33 -8.97 19.32 -0.81
C ALA A 33 -8.18 18.01 -0.78
N ASP A 34 -7.88 17.50 0.42
CA ASP A 34 -7.10 16.26 0.60
C ASP A 34 -7.90 15.02 0.18
N GLU A 35 -9.20 14.97 0.51
CA GLU A 35 -10.10 13.90 0.06
C GLU A 35 -10.26 13.89 -1.46
N ARG A 36 -10.34 15.05 -2.10
CA ARG A 36 -10.36 15.15 -3.58
C ARG A 36 -9.11 14.58 -4.20
N GLU A 37 -7.94 14.93 -3.66
CA GLU A 37 -6.66 14.42 -4.13
C GLU A 37 -6.62 12.89 -4.09
N LEU A 38 -6.98 12.31 -2.94
CA LEU A 38 -6.99 10.86 -2.76
C LEU A 38 -8.02 10.18 -3.68
N THR A 39 -9.23 10.75 -3.80
CA THR A 39 -10.28 10.22 -4.68
C THR A 39 -9.85 10.22 -6.14
N ILE A 40 -9.26 11.32 -6.63
CA ILE A 40 -8.75 11.41 -8.01
C ILE A 40 -7.63 10.41 -8.23
N LEU A 41 -6.70 10.28 -7.29
CA LEU A 41 -5.58 9.33 -7.37
C LEU A 41 -6.09 7.89 -7.45
N GLU A 42 -7.07 7.54 -6.61
CA GLU A 42 -7.69 6.22 -6.61
C GLU A 42 -8.37 5.93 -7.95
N GLU A 43 -9.15 6.88 -8.48
CA GLU A 43 -9.83 6.75 -9.77
C GLU A 43 -8.84 6.56 -10.93
N ILE A 44 -7.72 7.28 -10.95
CA ILE A 44 -6.64 7.09 -11.92
C ILE A 44 -6.06 5.66 -11.81
N CYS A 45 -5.77 5.22 -10.59
CA CYS A 45 -5.25 3.89 -10.35
C CYS A 45 -6.23 2.79 -10.80
N GLN A 46 -7.53 2.98 -10.59
CA GLN A 46 -8.58 2.06 -11.02
C GLN A 46 -8.71 2.05 -12.56
N ALA A 47 -8.70 3.20 -13.22
CA ALA A 47 -8.74 3.28 -14.67
C ALA A 47 -7.55 2.56 -15.32
N ILE A 48 -6.35 2.71 -14.76
CA ILE A 48 -5.16 2.01 -15.25
C ILE A 48 -5.28 0.50 -15.04
N LYS A 49 -5.79 0.03 -13.90
CA LYS A 49 -6.02 -1.39 -13.63
C LYS A 49 -7.06 -1.99 -14.56
N ALA A 50 -8.13 -1.25 -14.87
CA ALA A 50 -9.19 -1.68 -15.78
C ALA A 50 -8.70 -1.85 -17.23
N SER A 51 -7.65 -1.13 -17.64
CA SER A 51 -7.07 -1.24 -18.99
C SER A 51 -6.28 -2.54 -19.24
N GLY A 52 -6.21 -3.44 -18.27
CA GLY A 52 -5.54 -4.73 -18.35
C GLY A 52 -4.97 -5.19 -17.00
N LYS A 53 -4.44 -6.42 -16.94
CA LYS A 53 -3.81 -6.96 -15.72
C LYS A 53 -2.53 -6.18 -15.40
N ARG A 54 -2.63 -5.14 -14.57
CA ARG A 54 -1.54 -4.24 -14.19
C ARG A 54 -1.48 -4.07 -12.68
N TYR A 55 -0.26 -3.91 -12.18
CA TYR A 55 0.04 -3.54 -10.80
C TYR A 55 0.33 -2.05 -10.77
N VAL A 56 -0.39 -1.31 -9.94
CA VAL A 56 -0.28 0.15 -9.84
C VAL A 56 0.15 0.52 -8.43
N LEU A 57 1.16 1.38 -8.32
CA LEU A 57 1.70 1.84 -7.05
C LEU A 57 1.91 3.36 -7.10
N PRO A 58 1.10 4.14 -6.38
CA PRO A 58 1.30 5.58 -6.24
C PRO A 58 2.36 5.89 -5.18
N PHE A 59 3.09 6.98 -5.38
CA PHE A 59 4.03 7.56 -4.45
C PHE A 59 3.85 9.08 -4.45
N ARG A 60 3.64 9.67 -3.28
CA ARG A 60 3.34 11.08 -3.11
C ARG A 60 4.61 11.90 -2.90
N PHE A 61 4.73 13.04 -3.56
CA PHE A 61 5.73 14.04 -3.27
C PHE A 61 5.07 15.30 -2.73
N THR A 62 5.56 15.80 -1.59
CA THR A 62 5.10 17.06 -1.03
C THR A 62 6.04 18.21 -1.39
N SER A 63 5.54 19.43 -1.28
CA SER A 63 6.35 20.66 -1.43
C SER A 63 7.39 20.76 -0.31
N ASP A 64 8.37 21.63 -0.49
CA ASP A 64 9.45 21.89 0.50
C ASP A 64 8.92 22.29 1.88
N SER A 65 7.73 22.87 1.95
CA SER A 65 7.05 23.20 3.20
C SER A 65 6.36 22.01 3.84
N GLY A 66 6.23 20.88 3.15
CA GLY A 66 5.51 19.69 3.59
C GLY A 66 3.99 19.85 3.68
N LYS A 67 3.44 21.00 3.29
CA LYS A 67 2.00 21.34 3.48
C LYS A 67 1.12 20.96 2.31
N ARG A 68 1.68 20.78 1.12
CA ARG A 68 0.91 20.52 -0.11
C ARG A 68 1.57 19.44 -0.92
N THR A 69 0.76 18.65 -1.61
CA THR A 69 1.25 17.73 -2.63
C THR A 69 1.82 18.52 -3.79
N SER A 70 3.03 18.19 -4.20
CA SER A 70 3.67 18.70 -5.40
C SER A 70 3.21 17.90 -6.61
N HIS A 71 3.36 16.57 -6.54
CA HIS A 71 2.97 15.64 -7.59
C HIS A 71 2.90 14.20 -7.04
N HIS A 72 2.34 13.30 -7.85
CA HIS A 72 2.40 11.87 -7.61
C HIS A 72 3.21 11.18 -8.70
N LEU A 73 4.03 10.22 -8.32
CA LEU A 73 4.60 9.24 -9.21
C LEU A 73 3.71 8.00 -9.20
N ILE A 74 3.18 7.59 -10.34
CA ILE A 74 2.36 6.39 -10.44
C ILE A 74 3.14 5.33 -11.23
N LEU A 75 3.65 4.33 -10.52
CA LEU A 75 4.26 3.17 -11.17
C LEU A 75 3.17 2.27 -11.75
N VAL A 76 3.36 1.84 -12.99
CA VAL A 76 2.54 0.82 -13.64
C VAL A 76 3.44 -0.33 -14.07
N SER A 77 3.17 -1.53 -13.56
CA SER A 77 3.92 -2.74 -13.90
C SER A 77 3.00 -3.84 -14.44
N LYS A 78 3.47 -4.57 -15.46
CA LYS A 78 2.78 -5.76 -15.97
C LYS A 78 3.02 -7.01 -15.13
N GLY A 79 4.10 -7.03 -14.33
CA GLY A 79 4.50 -8.17 -13.52
C GLY A 79 4.64 -7.83 -12.04
N LEU A 80 4.27 -8.78 -11.18
CA LEU A 80 4.37 -8.64 -9.72
C LEU A 80 5.82 -8.35 -9.26
N LYS A 81 6.82 -8.97 -9.90
CA LYS A 81 8.23 -8.77 -9.56
C LYS A 81 8.66 -7.31 -9.71
N GLY A 82 8.30 -6.66 -10.82
CA GLY A 82 8.60 -5.24 -11.02
C GLY A 82 7.89 -4.33 -10.01
N TYR A 83 6.63 -4.66 -9.69
CA TYR A 83 5.88 -3.97 -8.65
C TYR A 83 6.54 -4.10 -7.28
N THR A 84 6.94 -5.30 -6.85
CA THR A 84 7.55 -5.51 -5.53
C THR A 84 8.91 -4.86 -5.40
N ILE A 85 9.76 -4.93 -6.44
CA ILE A 85 11.06 -4.25 -6.45
C ILE A 85 10.88 -2.74 -6.29
N MET A 86 10.00 -2.12 -7.08
CA MET A 86 9.80 -0.69 -7.00
C MET A 86 9.13 -0.28 -5.68
N LYS A 87 8.27 -1.13 -5.13
CA LYS A 87 7.68 -0.92 -3.80
C LYS A 87 8.75 -0.84 -2.70
N GLU A 88 9.76 -1.69 -2.74
CA GLU A 88 10.90 -1.64 -1.82
C GLU A 88 11.74 -0.36 -2.02
N VAL A 89 11.93 0.08 -3.27
CA VAL A 89 12.63 1.35 -3.57
C VAL A 89 11.85 2.52 -3.00
N MET A 90 10.56 2.63 -3.29
CA MET A 90 9.69 3.70 -2.78
C MET A 90 9.60 3.69 -1.26
N ALA A 91 9.61 2.50 -0.63
CA ALA A 91 9.63 2.37 0.81
C ALA A 91 10.91 2.95 1.44
N LYS A 92 12.07 2.76 0.81
CA LYS A 92 13.35 3.33 1.26
C LYS A 92 13.38 4.85 1.12
N GLU A 93 12.74 5.38 0.10
CA GLU A 93 12.65 6.82 -0.17
C GLU A 93 11.56 7.52 0.65
N SER A 94 10.71 6.76 1.34
CA SER A 94 9.66 7.30 2.21
C SER A 94 10.26 8.11 3.36
N SER A 95 9.75 9.32 3.57
CA SER A 95 10.27 10.27 4.57
C SER A 95 9.91 9.90 6.00
N SER A 96 8.90 9.06 6.19
CA SER A 96 8.46 8.59 7.50
C SER A 96 8.06 7.12 7.48
N THR A 97 8.17 6.51 8.65
CA THR A 97 7.71 5.13 8.89
C THR A 97 6.96 5.09 10.20
N ASN A 98 5.89 4.31 10.26
CA ASN A 98 5.19 3.99 11.49
C ASN A 98 5.33 2.49 11.76
N GLN A 99 5.99 2.11 12.87
CA GLN A 99 6.32 0.72 13.19
C GLN A 99 7.03 -0.01 12.04
N GLY A 100 7.90 0.69 11.30
CA GLY A 100 8.59 0.13 10.14
C GLY A 100 7.74 0.01 8.86
N VAL A 101 6.46 0.43 8.88
CA VAL A 101 5.61 0.54 7.68
C VAL A 101 5.87 1.88 7.01
N PRO A 102 6.30 1.91 5.74
CA PRO A 102 6.61 3.14 5.02
C PRO A 102 5.36 3.96 4.70
N SER A 103 5.51 5.28 4.70
CA SER A 103 4.41 6.21 4.35
C SER A 103 4.10 6.25 2.85
N PHE A 104 4.99 5.76 1.99
CA PHE A 104 4.94 5.95 0.54
C PHE A 104 4.82 7.41 0.12
N GLU A 105 5.45 8.29 0.92
CA GLU A 105 5.49 9.72 0.72
C GLU A 105 6.91 10.24 0.89
N TYR A 106 7.35 11.11 -0.02
CA TYR A 106 8.53 11.92 0.14
C TYR A 106 8.15 13.33 0.59
N ASN A 107 8.51 13.66 1.82
CA ASN A 107 8.25 14.96 2.44
C ASN A 107 9.56 15.56 2.94
N PRO A 108 10.11 16.57 2.26
CA PRO A 108 11.39 17.19 2.66
C PRO A 108 11.31 17.86 4.03
N ALA A 109 10.14 18.32 4.47
CA ALA A 109 9.97 18.92 5.79
C ALA A 109 10.12 17.89 6.92
N THR A 110 9.67 16.66 6.74
CA THR A 110 9.76 15.58 7.76
C THR A 110 11.21 15.19 8.04
N ARG A 111 12.12 15.32 7.07
CA ARG A 111 13.55 15.09 7.30
C ARG A 111 14.16 16.09 8.30
N LYS A 112 13.57 17.27 8.45
CA LYS A 112 14.03 18.33 9.37
C LYS A 112 13.41 18.22 10.76
N GLN A 113 12.24 17.61 10.87
CA GLN A 113 11.52 17.41 12.14
C GLN A 113 10.83 16.04 12.13
N PRO A 114 11.41 14.99 12.77
CA PRO A 114 10.75 13.71 12.91
C PRO A 114 9.47 13.88 13.72
N PHE A 115 8.33 13.56 13.13
CA PHE A 115 7.06 13.57 13.83
C PHE A 115 7.01 12.40 14.84
N LEU A 116 6.84 12.74 16.11
CA LEU A 116 6.48 11.80 17.16
C LEU A 116 4.96 11.60 17.15
N LEU A 117 4.54 10.32 17.08
CA LEU A 117 3.20 9.79 17.39
C LEU A 117 2.16 9.85 16.25
N GLN A 118 2.06 8.72 15.54
CA GLN A 118 0.77 8.29 14.97
C GLN A 118 0.21 7.15 15.84
N PHE A 119 -1.03 7.33 16.31
CA PHE A 119 -1.73 6.38 17.21
C PHE A 119 -2.27 5.12 16.54
N THR A 120 -1.95 4.90 15.26
CA THR A 120 -2.31 3.68 14.53
C THR A 120 -1.23 2.62 14.71
N SER A 121 -1.64 1.37 14.83
CA SER A 121 -0.75 0.21 14.94
C SER A 121 -0.76 -0.59 13.62
N PRO A 122 -0.10 -0.10 12.55
CA PRO A 122 -0.25 -0.67 11.22
C PRO A 122 0.18 -2.13 11.12
N LEU A 123 1.10 -2.59 11.97
CA LEU A 123 1.46 -4.01 12.01
C LEU A 123 0.34 -4.88 12.60
N THR A 124 -0.43 -4.36 13.56
CA THR A 124 -1.63 -5.04 14.07
C THR A 124 -2.69 -5.15 13.00
N ASP A 125 -2.88 -4.10 12.19
CA ASP A 125 -3.81 -4.13 11.05
C ASP A 125 -3.39 -5.17 10.01
N LEU A 126 -2.08 -5.28 9.74
CA LEU A 126 -1.56 -6.34 8.86
C LEU A 126 -1.83 -7.73 9.44
N GLN A 127 -1.59 -7.94 10.73
CA GLN A 127 -1.85 -9.23 11.40
C GLN A 127 -3.33 -9.60 11.32
N GLY A 128 -4.23 -8.67 11.63
CA GLY A 128 -5.68 -8.86 11.52
C GLY A 128 -6.12 -9.19 10.09
N GLY A 129 -5.59 -8.46 9.10
CA GLY A 129 -5.83 -8.73 7.68
C GLY A 129 -5.37 -10.11 7.25
N LEU A 130 -4.17 -10.53 7.65
CA LEU A 130 -3.63 -11.85 7.35
C LEU A 130 -4.49 -12.98 7.92
N LEU A 131 -4.90 -12.88 9.17
CA LEU A 131 -5.73 -13.87 9.84
C LEU A 131 -7.11 -13.99 9.20
N LYS A 132 -7.69 -12.86 8.80
CA LYS A 132 -9.00 -12.83 8.13
C LYS A 132 -8.95 -13.36 6.70
N ASP A 133 -8.01 -12.86 5.88
CA ASP A 133 -8.00 -13.11 4.43
C ASP A 133 -7.43 -14.49 4.08
N LEU A 134 -6.63 -15.07 4.99
CA LEU A 134 -5.96 -16.36 4.78
C LEU A 134 -6.44 -17.46 5.74
N ALA A 135 -7.55 -17.25 6.44
CA ALA A 135 -8.13 -18.21 7.40
C ALA A 135 -8.23 -19.63 6.82
N GLY A 136 -7.81 -20.64 7.60
CA GLY A 136 -7.84 -22.05 7.23
C GLY A 136 -6.88 -22.49 6.13
N ARG A 137 -6.06 -21.58 5.60
CA ARG A 137 -5.12 -21.88 4.50
C ARG A 137 -3.73 -22.23 5.03
N THR A 138 -3.01 -23.03 4.26
CA THR A 138 -1.57 -23.29 4.46
C THR A 138 -0.82 -22.85 3.21
N LEU A 139 0.05 -21.85 3.35
CA LEU A 139 0.76 -21.20 2.26
C LEU A 139 2.24 -21.04 2.64
N THR A 140 3.12 -20.98 1.64
CA THR A 140 4.50 -20.56 1.87
C THR A 140 4.55 -19.05 2.17
N PHE A 141 5.62 -18.59 2.83
CA PHE A 141 5.82 -17.17 3.07
C PHE A 141 5.78 -16.35 1.77
N LYS A 142 6.38 -16.87 0.71
CA LYS A 142 6.34 -16.26 -0.61
C LYS A 142 4.91 -16.10 -1.12
N GLU A 143 4.10 -17.16 -1.06
CA GLU A 143 2.69 -17.12 -1.51
C GLU A 143 1.86 -16.14 -0.67
N VAL A 144 2.04 -16.12 0.65
CA VAL A 144 1.39 -15.14 1.53
C VAL A 144 1.71 -13.72 1.07
N PHE A 145 3.01 -13.41 0.90
CA PHE A 145 3.43 -12.08 0.48
C PHE A 145 2.89 -11.72 -0.91
N GLU A 146 3.08 -12.58 -1.91
CA GLU A 146 2.67 -12.31 -3.28
C GLU A 146 1.16 -12.10 -3.43
N GLN A 147 0.33 -12.86 -2.69
CA GLN A 147 -1.12 -12.75 -2.76
C GLN A 147 -1.68 -11.55 -1.97
N HIS A 148 -1.04 -11.17 -0.87
CA HIS A 148 -1.60 -10.21 0.07
C HIS A 148 -1.00 -8.79 -0.03
N ASN A 149 0.20 -8.62 -0.63
CA ASN A 149 0.89 -7.32 -0.60
C ASN A 149 0.37 -6.27 -1.60
N VAL A 150 -0.36 -6.69 -2.64
CA VAL A 150 -0.81 -5.79 -3.71
C VAL A 150 -1.89 -4.83 -3.20
N GLY A 151 -1.69 -3.53 -3.43
CA GLY A 151 -2.61 -2.49 -2.96
C GLY A 151 -2.54 -2.17 -1.46
N ARG A 152 -1.60 -2.76 -0.72
CA ARG A 152 -1.39 -2.51 0.72
C ARG A 152 -0.06 -1.80 0.96
N PRO A 153 0.09 -0.99 2.03
CA PRO A 153 1.30 -0.21 2.29
C PRO A 153 2.43 -1.03 2.94
N PHE A 154 2.34 -2.36 2.94
CA PHE A 154 3.29 -3.23 3.63
C PHE A 154 4.33 -3.81 2.68
N ILE A 155 5.61 -3.78 3.07
CA ILE A 155 6.74 -4.40 2.37
C ILE A 155 7.04 -5.79 2.94
N GLU A 156 7.89 -6.57 2.29
CA GLU A 156 8.20 -7.95 2.69
C GLU A 156 8.66 -8.05 4.15
N ARG A 157 9.45 -7.08 4.61
CA ARG A 157 9.91 -7.02 6.00
C ARG A 157 8.73 -6.97 7.00
N ASN A 158 7.70 -6.17 6.71
CA ASN A 158 6.52 -6.05 7.59
C ASN A 158 5.76 -7.38 7.70
N TYR A 159 5.63 -8.11 6.59
CA TYR A 159 5.03 -9.45 6.59
C TYR A 159 5.83 -10.43 7.44
N ARG A 160 7.16 -10.41 7.31
CA ARG A 160 8.06 -11.27 8.07
C ARG A 160 7.93 -11.00 9.56
N GLU A 161 7.99 -9.75 9.98
CA GLU A 161 7.86 -9.33 11.37
C GLU A 161 6.48 -9.71 11.95
N SER A 162 5.40 -9.45 11.21
CA SER A 162 4.03 -9.80 11.62
C SER A 162 3.81 -11.30 11.77
N LEU A 163 4.30 -12.11 10.84
CA LEU A 163 4.15 -13.55 10.89
C LEU A 163 4.99 -14.19 11.98
N LEU A 164 6.20 -13.69 12.23
CA LEU A 164 7.02 -14.13 13.36
C LEU A 164 6.36 -13.82 14.70
N ALA A 165 5.72 -12.66 14.82
CA ALA A 165 4.96 -12.29 16.02
C ALA A 165 3.74 -13.20 16.22
N LEU A 166 2.97 -13.49 15.16
CA LEU A 166 1.84 -14.41 15.21
C LEU A 166 2.26 -15.85 15.55
N GLU A 167 3.41 -16.29 15.05
CA GLU A 167 4.00 -17.59 15.38
C GLU A 167 4.41 -17.64 16.87
N ALA A 168 5.08 -16.61 17.37
CA ALA A 168 5.49 -16.52 18.77
C ALA A 168 4.31 -16.55 19.75
N LEU A 169 3.16 -16.01 19.32
CA LEU A 169 1.89 -16.07 20.06
C LEU A 169 1.16 -17.41 19.89
N GLY A 170 1.67 -18.32 19.05
CA GLY A 170 1.03 -19.61 18.77
C GLY A 170 -0.25 -19.51 17.92
N ILE A 171 -0.53 -18.35 17.33
CA ILE A 171 -1.74 -18.12 16.52
C ILE A 171 -1.59 -18.78 15.15
N VAL A 172 -0.42 -18.70 14.53
CA VAL A 172 -0.10 -19.42 13.29
C VAL A 172 0.93 -20.52 13.58
N LYS A 173 0.89 -21.60 12.81
CA LYS A 173 1.88 -22.67 12.87
C LYS A 173 2.77 -22.62 11.64
N THR A 174 4.06 -22.88 11.81
CA THR A 174 5.01 -22.91 10.70
C THR A 174 5.67 -24.28 10.53
N ASN A 175 6.10 -24.59 9.32
CA ASN A 175 6.89 -25.77 9.02
C ASN A 175 8.03 -25.38 8.04
N PRO A 176 9.31 -25.47 8.45
CA PRO A 176 9.80 -25.88 9.77
C PRO A 176 9.40 -24.89 10.88
N THR A 177 9.29 -25.38 12.13
CA THR A 177 8.92 -24.60 13.31
C THR A 177 10.03 -23.62 13.71
N ILE A 178 9.70 -22.64 14.58
CA ILE A 178 10.65 -21.63 15.08
C ILE A 178 11.90 -22.25 15.71
N ASN A 179 11.78 -23.41 16.38
CA ASN A 179 12.89 -24.12 17.01
C ASN A 179 13.77 -24.87 16.02
N GLN A 180 13.31 -25.12 14.80
CA GLN A 180 14.03 -25.82 13.73
C GLN A 180 14.67 -24.85 12.74
N ARG A 181 14.52 -23.57 12.94
CA ARG A 181 15.05 -22.50 12.07
C ARG A 181 16.01 -21.60 12.84
N ARG A 182 16.87 -20.89 12.12
CA ARG A 182 17.65 -19.82 12.72
C ARG A 182 16.69 -18.79 13.34
N LYS A 183 16.94 -18.39 14.58
CA LYS A 183 16.12 -17.44 15.32
C LYS A 183 15.84 -16.15 14.50
N GLY A 184 14.60 -15.72 14.47
CA GLY A 184 14.18 -14.49 13.78
C GLY A 184 14.17 -14.60 12.25
N THR A 185 14.28 -15.79 11.67
CA THR A 185 14.23 -15.97 10.22
C THR A 185 12.93 -16.65 9.77
N LEU A 186 12.43 -16.22 8.60
CA LEU A 186 11.31 -16.83 7.91
C LEU A 186 11.66 -16.86 6.41
N ALA A 187 12.16 -18.00 5.93
CA ALA A 187 12.56 -18.16 4.54
C ALA A 187 11.33 -18.22 3.60
N GLN A 188 11.54 -18.02 2.31
CA GLN A 188 10.47 -17.90 1.31
C GLN A 188 9.62 -19.18 1.18
N ASP A 189 10.18 -20.33 1.47
CA ASP A 189 9.59 -21.66 1.36
C ASP A 189 8.94 -22.18 2.66
N VAL A 190 9.14 -21.47 3.78
CA VAL A 190 8.50 -21.85 5.06
C VAL A 190 6.99 -21.81 4.90
N ARG A 191 6.33 -22.93 5.22
CA ARG A 191 4.86 -23.05 5.19
C ARG A 191 4.26 -22.48 6.47
N ILE A 192 3.17 -21.74 6.31
CA ILE A 192 2.44 -21.06 7.38
C ILE A 192 1.01 -21.53 7.31
N SER A 193 0.53 -22.12 8.41
CA SER A 193 -0.87 -22.56 8.55
C SER A 193 -1.63 -21.57 9.40
N PHE A 194 -2.65 -20.96 8.81
CA PHE A 194 -3.54 -20.00 9.46
C PHE A 194 -4.69 -20.74 10.15
N PRO A 195 -5.16 -20.27 11.32
CA PRO A 195 -6.31 -20.85 12.00
C PRO A 195 -7.57 -20.71 11.12
N SER A 196 -8.50 -21.64 11.26
CA SER A 196 -9.86 -21.48 10.78
C SER A 196 -10.58 -20.46 11.66
N VAL A 197 -11.40 -19.61 11.08
CA VAL A 197 -12.29 -18.71 11.82
C VAL A 197 -13.46 -19.49 12.37
#